data_6be0a6cd28e454df257e91ac2d63f78e
#
_entry.id   6be0a6cd28e454df257e91ac2d63f78e
#
_cell.length_a   1.000
_cell.length_b   1.000
_cell.length_c   1.000
_cell.angle_alpha   90.00
_cell.angle_beta   90.00
_cell.angle_gamma   90.00
#
_symmetry.space_group_name_H-M   'P 1'
#
loop_
_entity.id
_entity.type
_entity.pdbx_description
1 polymer ?
#
loop_
_entity_poly.entity_id
_entity_poly.type
_entity_poly.pdbx_seq_one_letter_code
_entity_poly.pdbx_strand_id
1 'polypeptide(L)'
;KEINSIYLNISWSDLGSWSEIFKILKSKIKKSFIKKNTFYRPWGLYRNYFRGENFLLKELIINRNSSISLQKHHYRSEHWTVSGGKPKITIGNKVFFKNPDETIFIPKGSVHRIENIYKKPVKIIEAQLGSILKESDIVRYKDIYGRIK
;
A
#
# COMPACT_ATOMS: atom_id res chain seq x y z
N LYS A 1 0.06 37.03 20.53
CA LYS A 1 -0.01 35.59 20.11
C LYS A 1 1.35 35.21 19.63
N GLU A 2 2.11 34.48 20.45
CA GLU A 2 3.43 33.96 20.09
C GLU A 2 3.25 32.79 19.10
N ILE A 3 3.90 32.89 17.95
CA ILE A 3 4.00 31.80 16.98
C ILE A 3 5.19 30.95 17.42
N ASN A 4 4.95 29.81 18.06
CA ASN A 4 5.98 28.83 18.37
C ASN A 4 6.37 28.09 17.09
N SER A 5 7.49 28.49 16.46
CA SER A 5 8.10 27.73 15.39
C SER A 5 8.84 26.53 15.99
N ILE A 6 8.40 25.32 15.68
CA ILE A 6 9.15 24.09 15.99
C ILE A 6 10.27 23.98 14.95
N TYR A 7 11.52 24.13 15.39
CA TYR A 7 12.69 23.81 14.57
C TYR A 7 12.74 22.29 14.33
N LEU A 8 12.25 21.84 13.18
CA LEU A 8 12.51 20.50 12.70
C LEU A 8 13.89 20.51 12.03
N ASN A 9 14.87 19.94 12.69
CA ASN A 9 16.20 19.69 12.12
C ASN A 9 16.07 18.50 11.13
N ILE A 10 15.46 18.76 9.99
CA ILE A 10 15.34 17.83 8.88
C ILE A 10 16.38 18.28 7.88
N SER A 11 17.41 17.46 7.65
CA SER A 11 18.25 17.63 6.47
C SER A 11 17.32 17.61 5.25
N TRP A 12 17.31 18.71 4.51
CA TRP A 12 16.59 18.82 3.24
C TRP A 12 17.21 17.83 2.25
N SER A 13 16.65 16.65 2.16
CA SER A 13 16.70 15.86 0.95
C SER A 13 15.44 16.21 0.18
N ASP A 14 15.54 16.35 -1.14
CA ASP A 14 14.36 16.51 -2.00
C ASP A 14 13.34 15.45 -1.63
N LEU A 15 12.30 15.84 -0.89
CA LEU A 15 11.16 14.97 -0.51
C LEU A 15 10.29 14.68 -1.74
N GLY A 16 10.89 14.63 -2.92
CA GLY A 16 10.22 14.32 -4.18
C GLY A 16 9.80 12.86 -4.33
N SER A 17 10.32 11.94 -3.50
CA SER A 17 9.94 10.54 -3.58
C SER A 17 9.26 10.04 -2.30
N TRP A 18 8.15 9.34 -2.45
CA TRP A 18 7.45 8.64 -1.37
C TRP A 18 8.33 7.61 -0.65
N SER A 19 9.34 7.08 -1.34
CA SER A 19 10.32 6.14 -0.77
C SER A 19 11.15 6.78 0.35
N GLU A 20 11.56 8.05 0.22
CA GLU A 20 12.32 8.77 1.25
C GLU A 20 11.46 9.09 2.48
N ILE A 21 10.23 9.55 2.28
CA ILE A 21 9.27 9.76 3.37
C ILE A 21 9.09 8.46 4.18
N PHE A 22 8.99 7.32 3.50
CA PHE A 22 8.83 6.02 4.16
C PHE A 22 10.08 5.58 4.91
N LYS A 23 11.28 5.85 4.42
CA LYS A 23 12.52 5.57 5.16
C LYS A 23 12.57 6.34 6.48
N ILE A 24 12.24 7.63 6.45
CA ILE A 24 12.21 8.50 7.63
C ILE A 24 11.14 8.01 8.63
N LEU A 25 9.95 7.65 8.17
CA LEU A 25 8.91 7.10 9.02
C LEU A 25 9.33 5.76 9.65
N LYS A 26 9.92 4.85 8.88
CA LYS A 26 10.43 3.56 9.39
C LYS A 26 11.50 3.72 10.46
N SER A 27 12.41 4.67 10.32
CA SER A 27 13.50 4.88 11.31
C SER A 27 12.99 5.34 12.67
N LYS A 28 11.85 6.04 12.71
CA LYS A 28 11.24 6.59 13.94
C LYS A 28 10.20 5.66 14.59
N ILE A 29 9.76 4.61 13.88
CA ILE A 29 8.71 3.71 14.38
C ILE A 29 9.33 2.59 15.24
N LYS A 30 8.86 2.44 16.48
CA LYS A 30 9.30 1.38 17.39
C LYS A 30 8.99 -0.01 16.82
N LYS A 31 9.93 -0.97 16.99
CA LYS A 31 9.76 -2.36 16.54
C LYS A 31 8.47 -3.03 17.06
N SER A 32 8.05 -2.70 18.28
CA SER A 32 6.80 -3.18 18.88
C SER A 32 5.55 -2.73 18.09
N PHE A 33 5.54 -1.47 17.63
CA PHE A 33 4.44 -0.95 16.80
C PHE A 33 4.34 -1.71 15.47
N ILE A 34 5.48 -1.94 14.81
CA ILE A 34 5.52 -2.70 13.55
C ILE A 34 4.96 -4.10 13.74
N LYS A 35 5.35 -4.81 14.81
CA LYS A 35 4.86 -6.16 15.11
C LYS A 35 3.34 -6.18 15.31
N LYS A 36 2.79 -5.26 16.08
CA LYS A 36 1.35 -5.16 16.37
C LYS A 36 0.51 -4.85 15.13
N ASN A 37 1.07 -4.10 14.17
CA ASN A 37 0.36 -3.64 12.97
C ASN A 37 0.74 -4.41 11.70
N THR A 38 1.35 -5.58 11.83
CA THR A 38 1.68 -6.49 10.73
C THR A 38 0.68 -7.63 10.65
N PHE A 39 0.10 -7.84 9.47
CA PHE A 39 -0.91 -8.85 9.21
C PHE A 39 -0.43 -9.78 8.09
N TYR A 40 -0.26 -11.05 8.42
CA TYR A 40 0.15 -12.07 7.46
C TYR A 40 -1.04 -12.54 6.61
N ARG A 41 -0.78 -12.82 5.35
CA ARG A 41 -1.74 -13.32 4.36
C ARG A 41 -1.08 -14.39 3.50
N PRO A 42 -1.84 -15.26 2.82
CA PRO A 42 -1.25 -16.30 1.97
C PRO A 42 -0.33 -15.75 0.86
N TRP A 43 -0.58 -14.52 0.40
CA TRP A 43 0.21 -13.85 -0.62
C TRP A 43 1.42 -13.07 -0.08
N GLY A 44 1.59 -12.99 1.24
CA GLY A 44 2.65 -12.20 1.87
C GLY A 44 2.18 -11.53 3.16
N LEU A 45 2.32 -10.22 3.25
CA LEU A 45 1.84 -9.47 4.42
C LEU A 45 1.52 -8.02 4.06
N TYR A 46 0.76 -7.38 4.94
CA TYR A 46 0.65 -5.92 4.95
C TYR A 46 0.89 -5.35 6.34
N ARG A 47 1.27 -4.07 6.38
CA ARG A 47 1.45 -3.30 7.61
C ARG A 47 0.65 -2.02 7.54
N ASN A 48 -0.07 -1.71 8.61
CA ASN A 48 -0.70 -0.41 8.77
C ASN A 48 0.28 0.51 9.49
N TYR A 49 0.61 1.64 8.87
CA TYR A 49 1.53 2.61 9.47
C TYR A 49 0.82 3.77 10.14
N PHE A 50 -0.20 4.30 9.50
CA PHE A 50 -0.93 5.44 10.03
C PHE A 50 -2.36 5.42 9.53
N ARG A 51 -3.31 5.74 10.43
CA ARG A 51 -4.72 5.93 10.11
C ARG A 51 -5.14 7.32 10.54
N GLY A 52 -5.57 8.15 9.58
CA GLY A 52 -6.28 9.38 9.81
C GLY A 52 -7.80 9.18 9.74
N GLU A 53 -8.55 10.26 9.71
CA GLU A 53 -10.01 10.25 9.64
C GLU A 53 -10.50 9.57 8.35
N ASN A 54 -10.03 10.05 7.20
CA ASN A 54 -10.46 9.61 5.87
C ASN A 54 -9.35 8.97 5.04
N PHE A 55 -8.24 8.54 5.68
CA PHE A 55 -7.16 7.85 4.99
C PHE A 55 -6.47 6.80 5.86
N LEU A 56 -5.85 5.82 5.20
CA LEU A 56 -5.03 4.78 5.82
C LEU A 56 -3.79 4.54 4.97
N LEU A 57 -2.63 4.62 5.61
CA LEU A 57 -1.33 4.35 4.98
C LEU A 57 -0.86 2.95 5.32
N LYS A 58 -0.56 2.16 4.29
CA LYS A 58 -0.10 0.76 4.40
C LYS A 58 1.17 0.50 3.62
N GLU A 59 1.86 -0.57 3.97
CA GLU A 59 2.84 -1.25 3.12
C GLU A 59 2.32 -2.66 2.80
N LEU A 60 2.33 -3.02 1.53
CA LEU A 60 2.07 -4.39 1.08
C LEU A 60 3.38 -5.02 0.65
N ILE A 61 3.61 -6.27 1.06
CA ILE A 61 4.74 -7.08 0.62
C ILE A 61 4.19 -8.36 0.00
N ILE A 62 4.31 -8.46 -1.33
CA ILE A 62 3.81 -9.59 -2.10
C ILE A 62 4.95 -10.55 -2.37
N ASN A 63 4.85 -11.78 -1.89
CA ASN A 63 5.83 -12.84 -2.08
C ASN A 63 5.99 -13.19 -3.57
N ARG A 64 7.08 -13.90 -3.91
CA ARG A 64 7.27 -14.42 -5.28
C ARG A 64 6.09 -15.29 -5.70
N ASN A 65 5.72 -15.24 -6.96
CA ASN A 65 4.63 -16.04 -7.56
C ASN A 65 3.30 -15.96 -6.79
N SER A 66 3.02 -14.79 -6.21
CA SER A 66 1.83 -14.56 -5.41
C SER A 66 1.05 -13.36 -5.92
N SER A 67 -0.23 -13.30 -5.58
CA SER A 67 -1.10 -12.17 -5.95
C SER A 67 -2.12 -11.90 -4.85
N ILE A 68 -2.53 -10.64 -4.71
CA ILE A 68 -3.76 -10.34 -3.97
C ILE A 68 -4.96 -10.82 -4.78
N SER A 69 -6.14 -10.93 -4.17
CA SER A 69 -7.38 -11.25 -4.90
C SER A 69 -7.66 -10.22 -5.99
N LEU A 70 -8.35 -10.63 -7.06
CA LEU A 70 -9.00 -9.69 -7.96
C LEU A 70 -10.21 -9.13 -7.21
N GLN A 71 -10.19 -7.82 -6.92
CA GLN A 71 -11.09 -7.19 -5.95
C GLN A 71 -11.47 -5.77 -6.36
N LYS A 72 -12.54 -5.24 -5.73
CA LYS A 72 -12.88 -3.82 -5.80
C LYS A 72 -13.28 -3.29 -4.42
N HIS A 73 -13.35 -1.98 -4.30
CA HIS A 73 -13.81 -1.26 -3.11
C HIS A 73 -14.91 -0.27 -3.48
N HIS A 74 -15.98 -0.25 -2.68
CA HIS A 74 -17.10 0.67 -2.94
C HIS A 74 -16.89 2.06 -2.34
N TYR A 75 -16.12 2.16 -1.25
CA TYR A 75 -16.08 3.37 -0.42
C TYR A 75 -14.71 4.04 -0.37
N ARG A 76 -13.67 3.45 -1.01
CA ARG A 76 -12.34 4.02 -1.06
C ARG A 76 -11.69 3.93 -2.44
N SER A 77 -10.80 4.86 -2.70
CA SER A 77 -9.78 4.80 -3.76
C SER A 77 -8.42 4.44 -3.15
N GLU A 78 -7.47 4.06 -3.99
CA GLU A 78 -6.13 3.71 -3.54
C GLU A 78 -5.07 4.35 -4.45
N HIS A 79 -4.00 4.85 -3.83
CA HIS A 79 -2.80 5.29 -4.51
C HIS A 79 -1.68 4.32 -4.16
N TRP A 80 -1.09 3.69 -5.14
CA TRP A 80 0.00 2.75 -4.97
C TRP A 80 1.29 3.32 -5.49
N THR A 81 2.35 3.26 -4.69
CA THR A 81 3.72 3.58 -5.08
C THR A 81 4.56 2.33 -4.94
N VAL A 82 5.29 1.95 -5.98
CA VAL A 82 6.20 0.82 -5.94
C VAL A 82 7.44 1.22 -5.16
N SER A 83 7.68 0.62 -3.99
CA SER A 83 8.91 0.83 -3.20
C SER A 83 9.94 -0.27 -3.40
N GLY A 84 9.63 -1.30 -4.20
CA GLY A 84 10.57 -2.36 -4.55
C GLY A 84 9.94 -3.48 -5.38
N GLY A 85 10.76 -4.14 -6.18
CA GLY A 85 10.32 -5.16 -7.12
C GLY A 85 9.65 -4.57 -8.37
N LYS A 86 9.01 -5.42 -9.16
CA LYS A 86 8.30 -5.05 -10.41
C LYS A 86 6.91 -5.70 -10.40
N PRO A 87 5.86 -5.02 -9.92
CA PRO A 87 4.52 -5.55 -9.93
C PRO A 87 3.92 -5.60 -11.33
N LYS A 88 3.13 -6.65 -11.58
CA LYS A 88 2.11 -6.65 -12.62
C LYS A 88 0.79 -6.21 -11.97
N ILE A 89 0.20 -5.13 -12.43
CA ILE A 89 -1.01 -4.53 -11.86
C ILE A 89 -2.13 -4.59 -12.89
N THR A 90 -3.27 -5.16 -12.50
CA THR A 90 -4.49 -5.17 -13.32
C THR A 90 -5.46 -4.13 -12.76
N ILE A 91 -6.05 -3.28 -13.62
CA ILE A 91 -7.15 -2.35 -13.31
C ILE A 91 -8.17 -2.45 -14.42
N GLY A 92 -9.36 -2.96 -14.11
CA GLY A 92 -10.35 -3.31 -15.11
C GLY A 92 -9.78 -4.31 -16.13
N ASN A 93 -9.77 -3.93 -17.39
CA ASN A 93 -9.24 -4.73 -18.51
C ASN A 93 -7.79 -4.35 -18.87
N LYS A 94 -7.16 -3.41 -18.16
CA LYS A 94 -5.81 -2.93 -18.47
C LYS A 94 -4.78 -3.58 -17.55
N VAL A 95 -3.60 -3.87 -18.10
CA VAL A 95 -2.46 -4.41 -17.37
C VAL A 95 -1.29 -3.44 -17.45
N PHE A 96 -0.68 -3.18 -16.29
CA PHE A 96 0.45 -2.28 -16.14
C PHE A 96 1.62 -3.04 -15.49
N PHE A 97 2.83 -2.76 -15.96
CA PHE A 97 4.07 -3.16 -15.30
C PHE A 97 4.72 -1.89 -14.77
N LYS A 98 5.05 -1.88 -13.49
CA LYS A 98 5.60 -0.71 -12.81
C LYS A 98 6.99 -1.00 -12.25
N ASN A 99 7.86 0.02 -12.25
CA ASN A 99 9.17 -0.01 -11.63
C ASN A 99 9.14 0.69 -10.25
N PRO A 100 10.19 0.54 -9.42
CA PRO A 100 10.35 1.35 -8.22
C PRO A 100 10.20 2.85 -8.51
N ASP A 101 9.62 3.57 -7.58
CA ASP A 101 9.26 5.01 -7.59
C ASP A 101 8.09 5.39 -8.55
N GLU A 102 7.59 4.46 -9.35
CA GLU A 102 6.38 4.72 -10.14
C GLU A 102 5.11 4.55 -9.29
N THR A 103 4.12 5.39 -9.61
CA THR A 103 2.81 5.41 -8.95
C THR A 103 1.70 4.95 -9.87
N ILE A 104 0.58 4.52 -9.29
CA ILE A 104 -0.65 4.24 -10.01
C ILE A 104 -1.86 4.53 -9.11
N PHE A 105 -2.88 5.14 -9.69
CA PHE A 105 -4.15 5.43 -9.02
C PHE A 105 -5.19 4.35 -9.33
N ILE A 106 -5.86 3.87 -8.29
CA ILE A 106 -6.98 2.91 -8.36
C ILE A 106 -8.25 3.66 -7.98
N PRO A 107 -9.12 4.00 -8.94
CA PRO A 107 -10.39 4.65 -8.66
C PRO A 107 -11.31 3.78 -7.80
N LYS A 108 -12.14 4.43 -7.00
CA LYS A 108 -13.26 3.77 -6.31
C LYS A 108 -14.10 2.94 -7.29
N GLY A 109 -14.47 1.73 -6.90
CA GLY A 109 -15.27 0.82 -7.73
C GLY A 109 -14.49 0.06 -8.81
N SER A 110 -13.23 0.41 -9.07
CA SER A 110 -12.43 -0.28 -10.08
C SER A 110 -11.99 -1.66 -9.61
N VAL A 111 -12.19 -2.67 -10.44
CA VAL A 111 -11.68 -4.01 -10.20
C VAL A 111 -10.17 -4.02 -10.43
N HIS A 112 -9.39 -4.50 -9.47
CA HIS A 112 -7.95 -4.42 -9.53
C HIS A 112 -7.25 -5.57 -8.81
N ARG A 113 -5.96 -5.77 -9.13
CA ARG A 113 -5.09 -6.78 -8.50
C ARG A 113 -3.62 -6.42 -8.67
N ILE A 114 -2.79 -6.82 -7.69
CA ILE A 114 -1.33 -6.89 -7.81
C ILE A 114 -0.91 -8.36 -7.91
N GLU A 115 -0.03 -8.65 -8.86
CA GLU A 115 0.63 -9.94 -9.03
C GLU A 115 2.15 -9.75 -9.00
N ASN A 116 2.83 -10.61 -8.28
CA ASN A 116 4.28 -10.72 -8.34
C ASN A 116 4.66 -11.98 -9.12
N ILE A 117 5.04 -11.82 -10.36
CA ILE A 117 5.47 -12.90 -11.25
C ILE A 117 6.99 -13.12 -11.24
N TYR A 118 7.73 -12.37 -10.41
CA TYR A 118 9.17 -12.39 -10.32
C TYR A 118 9.67 -13.04 -9.02
N LYS A 119 10.97 -13.35 -8.97
CA LYS A 119 11.61 -14.00 -7.81
C LYS A 119 11.74 -13.10 -6.58
N LYS A 120 11.96 -11.79 -6.77
CA LYS A 120 12.09 -10.82 -5.67
C LYS A 120 10.71 -10.38 -5.17
N PRO A 121 10.50 -10.16 -3.87
CA PRO A 121 9.25 -9.63 -3.36
C PRO A 121 8.92 -8.27 -3.96
N VAL A 122 7.65 -8.04 -4.24
CA VAL A 122 7.11 -6.73 -4.60
C VAL A 122 6.73 -6.00 -3.31
N LYS A 123 7.08 -4.72 -3.21
CA LYS A 123 6.74 -3.85 -2.09
C LYS A 123 5.99 -2.63 -2.60
N ILE A 124 4.82 -2.39 -2.03
CA ILE A 124 3.93 -1.28 -2.40
C ILE A 124 3.66 -0.45 -1.15
N ILE A 125 3.74 0.85 -1.31
CA ILE A 125 3.17 1.82 -0.39
C ILE A 125 1.78 2.13 -0.91
N GLU A 126 0.78 1.92 -0.06
CA GLU A 126 -0.63 2.12 -0.38
C GLU A 126 -1.21 3.22 0.51
N ALA A 127 -1.72 4.27 -0.10
CA ALA A 127 -2.57 5.24 0.56
C ALA A 127 -4.02 5.01 0.14
N GLN A 128 -4.86 4.58 1.09
CA GLN A 128 -6.30 4.44 0.92
C GLN A 128 -6.98 5.75 1.32
N LEU A 129 -7.92 6.25 0.51
CA LEU A 129 -8.71 7.44 0.79
C LEU A 129 -10.20 7.13 0.64
N GLY A 130 -10.97 7.40 1.69
CA GLY A 130 -12.41 7.17 1.65
C GLY A 130 -13.06 7.07 3.03
N SER A 131 -14.36 6.86 3.02
CA SER A 131 -15.19 6.81 4.25
C SER A 131 -15.12 5.47 4.98
N ILE A 132 -14.86 4.36 4.27
CA ILE A 132 -14.75 3.02 4.85
C ILE A 132 -13.39 2.42 4.49
N LEU A 133 -12.50 2.34 5.47
CA LEU A 133 -11.13 1.84 5.34
C LEU A 133 -10.96 0.51 6.09
N LYS A 134 -11.89 -0.41 5.89
CA LYS A 134 -11.94 -1.74 6.55
C LYS A 134 -11.86 -2.85 5.51
N GLU A 135 -11.44 -4.04 5.94
CA GLU A 135 -11.42 -5.26 5.11
C GLU A 135 -12.83 -5.65 4.61
N SER A 136 -13.90 -5.25 5.32
CA SER A 136 -15.29 -5.48 4.91
C SER A 136 -15.69 -4.74 3.63
N ASP A 137 -14.95 -3.71 3.18
CA ASP A 137 -15.14 -3.04 1.89
C ASP A 137 -14.50 -3.79 0.71
N ILE A 138 -13.93 -4.98 0.93
CA ILE A 138 -13.31 -5.78 -0.13
C ILE A 138 -14.35 -6.70 -0.75
N VAL A 139 -14.73 -6.44 -2.00
CA VAL A 139 -15.49 -7.40 -2.84
C VAL A 139 -14.51 -8.18 -3.70
N ARG A 140 -14.43 -9.50 -3.50
CA ARG A 140 -13.51 -10.39 -4.20
C ARG A 140 -14.20 -11.09 -5.36
N TYR A 141 -13.60 -11.03 -6.54
CA TYR A 141 -14.08 -11.71 -7.76
C TYR A 141 -13.31 -13.00 -8.06
N LYS A 142 -12.01 -13.00 -7.82
CA LYS A 142 -11.13 -14.15 -8.02
C LYS A 142 -10.05 -14.18 -6.96
N ASP A 143 -9.96 -15.28 -6.24
CA ASP A 143 -8.99 -15.49 -5.18
C ASP A 143 -8.46 -16.92 -5.22
N ILE A 144 -7.17 -17.07 -5.46
CA ILE A 144 -6.50 -18.39 -5.56
C ILE A 144 -6.33 -19.09 -4.21
N TYR A 145 -6.68 -18.41 -3.11
CA TYR A 145 -6.51 -18.90 -1.73
C TYR A 145 -7.84 -19.28 -1.07
N GLY A 146 -8.95 -19.32 -1.84
CA GLY A 146 -10.26 -19.78 -1.35
C GLY A 146 -10.96 -18.85 -0.35
N ARG A 147 -10.66 -17.54 -0.35
CA ARG A 147 -11.27 -16.54 0.55
C ARG A 147 -12.55 -15.90 -0.01
N ILE A 148 -13.06 -16.41 -1.11
CA ILE A 148 -14.39 -16.03 -1.64
C ILE A 148 -15.42 -16.86 -0.88
N LYS A 149 -16.38 -16.19 -0.24
CA LYS A 149 -17.55 -16.80 0.36
C LYS A 149 -18.70 -16.76 -0.61
#